data_7e30aefb25007f9497f025e135b1d108
#
_entry.id   7e30aefb25007f9497f025e135b1d108
#
_cell.length_a   1.000
_cell.length_b   1.000
_cell.length_c   1.000
_cell.angle_alpha   90.00
_cell.angle_beta   90.00
_cell.angle_gamma   90.00
#
_symmetry.space_group_name_H-M   'P 1'
#
loop_
_entity.id
_entity.type
_entity.pdbx_description
1 polymer ?
#
loop_
_entity_poly.entity_id
_entity_poly.type
_entity_poly.pdbx_seq_one_letter_code
_entity_poly.pdbx_strand_id
1 'polypeptide(L)'
;MIIKKIKSSISGVFGYVPDYVLTNKELEKLVNTTDEWIVTRTGIKERRILKGNLQGTSVIGTKCVNGLLEKTNTDAKEIDLIICATVTPDMAFPSTANLISNEIGATNAYSFDISAACSGFLYALATASQFIEAGTHKKVIVIGADKMSSIVNYEDRKNCVLFGDGGGAVLLEPSIDDTGIQDFILKSDGSGGSMLCLKAGGSKKPASIETINNKEHFIYQEGSSIFKFAVTKMADISEEIMLNNKLTSDKIAYLIPHQANKRIIDATANRMGIGPEKVLLNIEKYGNTTAGTIPLCFWDFEKLFKKGDNLILASFGGGFTWGSIYLKWSYNS
;
A
#
# COMPACT_ATOMS: atom_id res chain seq x y z
N MET A 1 -23.24 -2.24 32.81
CA MET A 1 -22.42 -1.21 32.11
C MET A 1 -21.89 -1.88 30.83
N ILE A 2 -22.37 -1.48 29.65
CA ILE A 2 -21.80 -1.97 28.39
C ILE A 2 -20.46 -1.25 28.24
N ILE A 3 -19.36 -1.99 28.43
CA ILE A 3 -18.02 -1.45 28.15
C ILE A 3 -17.97 -1.23 26.63
N LYS A 4 -17.97 0.04 26.21
CA LYS A 4 -17.85 0.39 24.80
C LYS A 4 -16.47 -0.08 24.31
N LYS A 5 -16.41 -0.95 23.30
CA LYS A 5 -15.16 -1.45 22.75
C LYS A 5 -14.41 -0.29 22.08
N ILE A 6 -13.15 -0.07 22.46
CA ILE A 6 -12.28 0.87 21.77
C ILE A 6 -12.06 0.37 20.33
N LYS A 7 -12.22 1.26 19.38
CA LYS A 7 -11.90 1.05 17.95
C LYS A 7 -10.63 1.80 17.59
N SER A 8 -9.94 1.34 16.59
CA SER A 8 -8.83 2.05 15.97
C SER A 8 -9.34 2.89 14.79
N SER A 9 -9.23 4.20 14.89
CA SER A 9 -9.71 5.15 13.86
C SER A 9 -8.56 5.84 13.16
N ILE A 10 -8.68 6.10 11.87
CA ILE A 10 -7.80 7.00 11.15
C ILE A 10 -8.16 8.43 11.51
N SER A 11 -7.22 9.20 12.04
CA SER A 11 -7.38 10.61 12.40
C SER A 11 -6.67 11.58 11.46
N GLY A 12 -5.83 11.06 10.58
CA GLY A 12 -5.14 11.83 9.54
C GLY A 12 -4.52 10.94 8.49
N VAL A 13 -4.36 11.53 7.30
CA VAL A 13 -3.74 10.89 6.13
C VAL A 13 -2.83 11.89 5.44
N PHE A 14 -1.66 11.45 4.98
CA PHE A 14 -0.81 12.24 4.10
C PHE A 14 -0.03 11.31 3.14
N GLY A 15 0.15 11.75 1.90
CA GLY A 15 0.88 11.03 0.87
C GLY A 15 2.04 11.83 0.31
N TYR A 16 3.01 11.14 -0.24
CA TYR A 16 4.11 11.74 -1.00
C TYR A 16 4.43 10.91 -2.23
N VAL A 17 4.59 11.59 -3.35
CA VAL A 17 5.11 11.03 -4.59
C VAL A 17 6.28 11.90 -5.07
N PRO A 18 7.35 11.32 -5.65
CA PRO A 18 8.47 12.07 -6.18
C PRO A 18 8.08 13.03 -7.33
N ASP A 19 8.85 14.09 -7.52
CA ASP A 19 8.58 15.11 -8.53
C ASP A 19 8.81 14.60 -9.97
N TYR A 20 9.79 13.69 -10.16
CA TYR A 20 10.10 13.21 -11.51
C TYR A 20 9.01 12.26 -12.03
N VAL A 21 8.42 12.67 -13.14
CA VAL A 21 7.39 11.90 -13.86
C VAL A 21 8.06 11.09 -14.97
N LEU A 22 7.96 9.76 -14.89
CA LEU A 22 8.35 8.86 -15.97
C LEU A 22 7.10 8.54 -16.81
N THR A 23 7.02 9.10 -18.00
CA THR A 23 5.89 8.92 -18.92
C THR A 23 5.99 7.62 -19.74
N ASN A 24 4.86 7.17 -20.31
CA ASN A 24 4.86 6.05 -21.24
C ASN A 24 5.72 6.35 -22.49
N LYS A 25 5.73 7.62 -22.97
CA LYS A 25 6.58 8.05 -24.11
C LYS A 25 8.08 7.95 -23.84
N GLU A 26 8.49 8.12 -22.58
CA GLU A 26 9.89 7.88 -22.21
C GLU A 26 10.21 6.39 -22.18
N LEU A 27 9.28 5.55 -21.72
CA LEU A 27 9.43 4.09 -21.74
C LEU A 27 9.49 3.51 -23.15
N GLU A 28 8.80 4.12 -24.14
CA GLU A 28 8.90 3.75 -25.55
C GLU A 28 10.34 3.85 -26.11
N LYS A 29 11.17 4.72 -25.51
CA LYS A 29 12.59 4.86 -25.87
C LYS A 29 13.48 3.80 -25.23
N LEU A 30 13.02 3.15 -24.16
CA LEU A 30 13.80 2.17 -23.39
C LEU A 30 13.48 0.74 -23.80
N VAL A 31 12.20 0.44 -24.09
CA VAL A 31 11.73 -0.90 -24.42
C VAL A 31 10.72 -0.87 -25.56
N ASN A 32 10.58 -1.99 -26.27
CA ASN A 32 9.60 -2.11 -27.37
C ASN A 32 8.16 -2.13 -26.83
N THR A 33 7.55 -0.97 -26.68
CA THR A 33 6.19 -0.76 -26.18
C THR A 33 5.56 0.49 -26.80
N THR A 34 4.26 0.73 -26.55
CA THR A 34 3.57 1.97 -26.90
C THR A 34 2.71 2.45 -25.74
N ASP A 35 2.44 3.76 -25.67
CA ASP A 35 1.51 4.33 -24.69
C ASP A 35 0.14 3.62 -24.73
N GLU A 36 -0.41 3.42 -25.93
CA GLU A 36 -1.68 2.72 -26.12
C GLU A 36 -1.65 1.29 -25.53
N TRP A 37 -0.54 0.55 -25.78
CA TRP A 37 -0.38 -0.80 -25.25
C TRP A 37 -0.36 -0.81 -23.72
N ILE A 38 0.35 0.14 -23.09
CA ILE A 38 0.46 0.24 -21.63
C ILE A 38 -0.90 0.62 -21.02
N VAL A 39 -1.52 1.67 -21.53
CA VAL A 39 -2.81 2.19 -21.01
C VAL A 39 -3.91 1.14 -21.13
N THR A 40 -4.06 0.50 -22.30
CA THR A 40 -5.10 -0.51 -22.52
C THR A 40 -4.96 -1.72 -21.58
N ARG A 41 -3.74 -2.11 -21.26
CA ARG A 41 -3.48 -3.30 -20.43
C ARG A 41 -3.46 -3.04 -18.94
N THR A 42 -3.07 -1.85 -18.52
CA THR A 42 -2.80 -1.55 -17.12
C THR A 42 -3.62 -0.39 -16.55
N GLY A 43 -4.00 0.55 -17.41
CA GLY A 43 -4.58 1.85 -17.02
C GLY A 43 -3.53 2.92 -16.70
N ILE A 44 -2.22 2.61 -16.75
CA ILE A 44 -1.13 3.49 -16.31
C ILE A 44 -0.73 4.43 -17.45
N LYS A 45 -0.72 5.74 -17.19
CA LYS A 45 -0.24 6.78 -18.11
C LYS A 45 1.16 7.27 -17.75
N GLU A 46 1.43 7.37 -16.45
CA GLU A 46 2.70 7.82 -15.91
C GLU A 46 2.98 7.18 -14.54
N ARG A 47 4.20 7.31 -14.06
CA ARG A 47 4.62 6.94 -12.70
C ARG A 47 5.66 7.91 -12.18
N ARG A 48 5.82 7.94 -10.88
CA ARG A 48 6.79 8.81 -10.21
C ARG A 48 8.03 8.01 -9.85
N ILE A 49 9.20 8.63 -9.96
CA ILE A 49 10.49 7.99 -9.68
C ILE A 49 11.34 8.89 -8.78
N LEU A 50 11.77 8.34 -7.66
CA LEU A 50 12.68 9.02 -6.73
C LEU A 50 14.11 9.01 -7.27
N LYS A 51 14.54 10.16 -7.79
CA LYS A 51 15.88 10.37 -8.32
C LYS A 51 16.87 10.78 -7.22
N GLY A 52 18.13 10.55 -7.46
CA GLY A 52 19.23 10.95 -6.59
C GLY A 52 19.97 9.76 -5.97
N ASN A 53 21.22 10.00 -5.61
CA ASN A 53 22.05 9.01 -4.92
C ASN A 53 21.62 8.93 -3.45
N LEU A 54 21.74 7.73 -2.87
CA LEU A 54 21.44 7.45 -1.45
C LEU A 54 20.01 7.85 -1.02
N GLN A 55 19.08 7.87 -1.97
CA GLN A 55 17.66 8.11 -1.71
C GLN A 55 16.95 6.76 -1.61
N GLY A 56 16.51 6.40 -0.41
CA GLY A 56 15.81 5.13 -0.12
C GLY A 56 14.30 5.31 0.11
N THR A 57 13.64 4.23 0.47
CA THR A 57 12.21 4.24 0.85
C THR A 57 11.97 5.09 2.10
N SER A 58 12.94 5.17 3.01
CA SER A 58 12.86 6.02 4.20
C SER A 58 12.61 7.49 3.85
N VAL A 59 13.19 8.00 2.75
CA VAL A 59 12.95 9.39 2.30
C VAL A 59 11.48 9.61 1.93
N ILE A 60 10.86 8.63 1.24
CA ILE A 60 9.43 8.69 0.91
C ILE A 60 8.61 8.67 2.20
N GLY A 61 8.89 7.70 3.08
CA GLY A 61 8.18 7.56 4.34
C GLY A 61 8.30 8.78 5.25
N THR A 62 9.51 9.35 5.39
CA THR A 62 9.75 10.57 6.18
C THR A 62 8.92 11.75 5.67
N LYS A 63 8.85 11.95 4.35
CA LYS A 63 8.02 13.03 3.77
C LYS A 63 6.54 12.81 4.02
N CYS A 64 6.06 11.56 3.93
CA CYS A 64 4.69 11.22 4.28
C CYS A 64 4.39 11.53 5.74
N VAL A 65 5.27 11.13 6.65
CA VAL A 65 5.04 11.33 8.09
C VAL A 65 5.16 12.80 8.49
N ASN A 66 6.15 13.53 8.00
CA ASN A 66 6.27 14.97 8.30
C ASN A 66 5.01 15.73 7.87
N GLY A 67 4.50 15.50 6.65
CA GLY A 67 3.26 16.12 6.21
C GLY A 67 2.04 15.67 7.01
N LEU A 68 2.01 14.42 7.49
CA LEU A 68 0.95 13.92 8.36
C LEU A 68 0.97 14.61 9.73
N LEU A 69 2.14 14.72 10.36
CA LEU A 69 2.32 15.36 11.66
C LEU A 69 1.95 16.85 11.60
N GLU A 70 2.42 17.57 10.56
CA GLU A 70 2.05 18.96 10.31
C GLU A 70 0.53 19.12 10.16
N LYS A 71 -0.09 18.31 9.30
CA LYS A 71 -1.52 18.35 9.03
C LYS A 71 -2.38 18.07 10.25
N THR A 72 -1.96 17.13 11.10
CA THR A 72 -2.70 16.74 12.32
C THR A 72 -2.31 17.56 13.55
N ASN A 73 -1.35 18.47 13.42
CA ASN A 73 -0.76 19.22 14.54
C ASN A 73 -0.31 18.30 15.68
N THR A 74 0.35 17.19 15.33
CA THR A 74 0.82 16.16 16.27
C THR A 74 2.35 16.29 16.43
N ASP A 75 2.83 16.33 17.69
CA ASP A 75 4.27 16.27 17.98
C ASP A 75 4.77 14.82 17.74
N ALA A 76 5.92 14.68 17.06
CA ALA A 76 6.52 13.37 16.84
C ALA A 76 6.79 12.57 18.14
N LYS A 77 7.01 13.25 19.25
CA LYS A 77 7.20 12.64 20.58
C LYS A 77 5.92 12.05 21.19
N GLU A 78 4.75 12.40 20.64
CA GLU A 78 3.49 11.79 21.07
C GLU A 78 3.23 10.42 20.43
N ILE A 79 4.04 10.03 19.43
CA ILE A 79 3.88 8.77 18.73
C ILE A 79 4.42 7.62 19.57
N ASP A 80 3.60 6.58 19.75
CA ASP A 80 3.95 5.37 20.52
C ASP A 80 4.60 4.30 19.64
N LEU A 81 4.18 4.22 18.35
CA LEU A 81 4.58 3.14 17.44
C LEU A 81 4.57 3.63 15.99
N ILE A 82 5.57 3.19 15.21
CA ILE A 82 5.62 3.38 13.76
C ILE A 82 5.77 2.02 13.08
N ILE A 83 4.85 1.69 12.19
CA ILE A 83 4.91 0.48 11.35
C ILE A 83 5.03 0.89 9.89
N CYS A 84 6.09 0.43 9.22
CA CYS A 84 6.29 0.66 7.79
C CYS A 84 6.07 -0.65 7.01
N ALA A 85 5.12 -0.64 6.09
CA ALA A 85 4.95 -1.71 5.12
C ALA A 85 5.78 -1.40 3.87
N THR A 86 6.78 -2.24 3.59
CA THR A 86 7.66 -2.09 2.43
C THR A 86 8.24 -3.42 1.97
N VAL A 87 8.55 -3.54 0.67
CA VAL A 87 9.37 -4.62 0.06
C VAL A 87 10.69 -4.08 -0.50
N THR A 88 10.90 -2.78 -0.40
CA THR A 88 12.13 -2.10 -0.80
C THR A 88 12.75 -1.35 0.40
N PRO A 89 13.03 -2.06 1.52
CA PRO A 89 13.67 -1.42 2.66
C PRO A 89 15.02 -0.81 2.23
N ASP A 90 15.46 0.24 2.91
CA ASP A 90 16.74 0.90 2.62
C ASP A 90 17.90 -0.09 2.75
N MET A 91 17.79 -1.02 3.69
CA MET A 91 18.75 -2.09 3.95
C MET A 91 18.07 -3.25 4.70
N ALA A 92 18.73 -4.39 4.81
CA ALA A 92 18.18 -5.55 5.51
C ALA A 92 17.91 -5.28 7.00
N PHE A 93 18.75 -4.47 7.64
CA PHE A 93 18.60 -3.90 8.97
C PHE A 93 19.52 -2.67 9.12
N PRO A 94 19.16 -1.65 9.93
CA PRO A 94 17.91 -1.52 10.69
C PRO A 94 16.69 -1.42 9.76
N SER A 95 15.47 -1.49 10.34
CA SER A 95 14.23 -1.35 9.58
C SER A 95 14.09 0.06 9.00
N THR A 96 13.38 0.19 7.89
CA THR A 96 13.02 1.49 7.30
C THR A 96 12.24 2.37 8.28
N ALA A 97 11.35 1.76 9.07
CA ALA A 97 10.62 2.45 10.13
C ALA A 97 11.54 3.07 11.20
N ASN A 98 12.65 2.41 11.55
CA ASN A 98 13.64 2.99 12.48
C ASN A 98 14.34 4.22 11.89
N LEU A 99 14.68 4.17 10.60
CA LEU A 99 15.29 5.31 9.92
C LEU A 99 14.32 6.50 9.89
N ILE A 100 13.05 6.25 9.55
CA ILE A 100 11.99 7.25 9.55
C ILE A 100 11.80 7.83 10.97
N SER A 101 11.70 6.96 11.99
CA SER A 101 11.51 7.38 13.39
C SER A 101 12.62 8.32 13.87
N ASN A 102 13.87 8.02 13.52
CA ASN A 102 15.02 8.87 13.84
C ASN A 102 14.92 10.23 13.13
N GLU A 103 14.62 10.22 11.84
CA GLU A 103 14.60 11.42 11.01
C GLU A 103 13.51 12.43 11.43
N ILE A 104 12.36 11.93 11.90
CA ILE A 104 11.24 12.78 12.36
C ILE A 104 11.35 13.14 13.84
N GLY A 105 12.32 12.60 14.58
CA GLY A 105 12.51 12.83 16.01
C GLY A 105 11.48 12.16 16.93
N ALA A 106 10.89 11.04 16.52
CA ALA A 106 9.90 10.27 17.31
C ALA A 106 10.58 9.44 18.40
N THR A 107 11.20 10.11 19.38
CA THR A 107 12.08 9.50 20.40
C THR A 107 11.35 8.59 21.40
N ASN A 108 10.03 8.66 21.49
CA ASN A 108 9.22 7.83 22.37
C ASN A 108 8.64 6.60 21.64
N ALA A 109 8.67 6.60 20.30
CA ALA A 109 8.14 5.49 19.50
C ALA A 109 9.17 4.35 19.39
N TYR A 110 8.69 3.11 19.47
CA TYR A 110 9.40 2.00 18.85
C TYR A 110 8.87 1.76 17.44
N SER A 111 9.65 1.07 16.59
CA SER A 111 9.31 0.97 15.19
C SER A 111 9.84 -0.32 14.55
N PHE A 112 9.10 -0.81 13.54
CA PHE A 112 9.48 -1.99 12.76
C PHE A 112 8.82 -2.01 11.39
N ASP A 113 9.38 -2.82 10.47
CA ASP A 113 8.81 -3.03 9.14
C ASP A 113 7.93 -4.29 9.09
N ILE A 114 6.93 -4.26 8.19
CA ILE A 114 6.14 -5.43 7.79
C ILE A 114 6.35 -5.69 6.31
N SER A 115 6.69 -6.94 5.96
CA SER A 115 6.82 -7.41 4.59
C SER A 115 5.67 -8.34 4.23
N ALA A 116 4.68 -7.80 3.48
CA ALA A 116 3.56 -8.55 2.90
C ALA A 116 3.23 -8.01 1.49
N ALA A 117 4.25 -7.55 0.78
CA ALA A 117 4.18 -6.99 -0.58
C ALA A 117 3.04 -5.96 -0.72
N CYS A 118 2.29 -6.01 -1.83
CA CYS A 118 1.22 -5.05 -2.08
C CYS A 118 0.11 -5.07 -1.03
N SER A 119 -0.03 -6.15 -0.27
CA SER A 119 -0.97 -6.24 0.87
C SER A 119 -0.38 -5.68 2.16
N GLY A 120 0.89 -5.27 2.16
CA GLY A 120 1.63 -4.84 3.35
C GLY A 120 0.93 -3.75 4.15
N PHE A 121 0.34 -2.75 3.48
CA PHE A 121 -0.39 -1.70 4.19
C PHE A 121 -1.62 -2.23 4.94
N LEU A 122 -2.37 -3.18 4.38
CA LEU A 122 -3.51 -3.80 5.08
C LEU A 122 -3.04 -4.61 6.30
N TYR A 123 -1.94 -5.36 6.15
CA TYR A 123 -1.35 -6.10 7.26
C TYR A 123 -0.84 -5.18 8.37
N ALA A 124 -0.18 -4.09 7.99
CA ALA A 124 0.29 -3.08 8.95
C ALA A 124 -0.87 -2.38 9.65
N LEU A 125 -1.93 -2.02 8.91
CA LEU A 125 -3.12 -1.35 9.44
C LEU A 125 -3.86 -2.25 10.44
N ALA A 126 -4.07 -3.53 10.08
CA ALA A 126 -4.68 -4.52 10.96
C ALA A 126 -3.83 -4.78 12.22
N THR A 127 -2.50 -4.88 12.07
CA THR A 127 -1.58 -5.04 13.20
C THR A 127 -1.63 -3.85 14.14
N ALA A 128 -1.52 -2.64 13.60
CA ALA A 128 -1.56 -1.40 14.37
C ALA A 128 -2.90 -1.22 15.12
N SER A 129 -4.01 -1.62 14.48
CA SER A 129 -5.32 -1.52 15.12
C SER A 129 -5.42 -2.33 16.41
N GLN A 130 -4.74 -3.48 16.47
CA GLN A 130 -4.76 -4.33 17.67
C GLN A 130 -4.03 -3.69 18.86
N PHE A 131 -2.97 -2.92 18.64
CA PHE A 131 -2.31 -2.16 19.70
C PHE A 131 -3.20 -1.07 20.28
N ILE A 132 -3.95 -0.37 19.42
CA ILE A 132 -4.93 0.64 19.83
C ILE A 132 -6.11 -0.02 20.57
N GLU A 133 -6.70 -1.08 20.01
CA GLU A 133 -7.87 -1.75 20.58
C GLU A 133 -7.57 -2.46 21.90
N ALA A 134 -6.31 -2.92 22.08
CA ALA A 134 -5.84 -3.45 23.36
C ALA A 134 -5.66 -2.37 24.44
N GLY A 135 -5.74 -1.08 24.07
CA GLY A 135 -5.56 0.04 25.00
C GLY A 135 -4.11 0.31 25.41
N THR A 136 -3.15 -0.32 24.74
CA THR A 136 -1.72 -0.18 25.06
C THR A 136 -1.04 1.01 24.37
N HIS A 137 -1.63 1.49 23.27
CA HIS A 137 -1.12 2.60 22.45
C HIS A 137 -2.23 3.62 22.16
N LYS A 138 -1.84 4.86 21.97
CA LYS A 138 -2.78 5.98 21.70
C LYS A 138 -2.57 6.60 20.33
N LYS A 139 -1.32 6.67 19.85
CA LYS A 139 -0.95 7.25 18.55
C LYS A 139 -0.01 6.33 17.81
N VAL A 140 -0.50 5.71 16.75
CA VAL A 140 0.26 4.79 15.92
C VAL A 140 0.28 5.30 14.48
N ILE A 141 1.48 5.42 13.91
CA ILE A 141 1.65 5.75 12.48
C ILE A 141 1.82 4.45 11.69
N VAL A 142 1.01 4.31 10.64
CA VAL A 142 1.14 3.24 9.66
C VAL A 142 1.54 3.85 8.33
N ILE A 143 2.64 3.35 7.77
CA ILE A 143 3.21 3.81 6.49
C ILE A 143 3.13 2.67 5.49
N GLY A 144 2.73 2.97 4.26
CA GLY A 144 2.94 2.12 3.10
C GLY A 144 3.80 2.88 2.11
N ALA A 145 5.02 2.44 1.86
CA ALA A 145 5.95 3.15 0.98
C ALA A 145 6.94 2.18 0.32
N ASP A 146 7.21 2.44 -0.96
CA ASP A 146 8.20 1.66 -1.71
C ASP A 146 8.94 2.54 -2.73
N LYS A 147 10.24 2.30 -2.87
CA LYS A 147 11.06 2.76 -3.99
C LYS A 147 11.23 1.62 -4.99
N MET A 148 10.19 1.32 -5.73
CA MET A 148 10.18 0.20 -6.68
C MET A 148 11.20 0.34 -7.79
N SER A 149 11.54 1.59 -8.18
CA SER A 149 12.55 1.85 -9.20
C SER A 149 13.93 1.26 -8.87
N SER A 150 14.21 0.97 -7.59
CA SER A 150 15.46 0.33 -7.16
C SER A 150 15.58 -1.14 -7.54
N ILE A 151 14.45 -1.82 -7.76
CA ILE A 151 14.38 -3.26 -8.07
C ILE A 151 13.73 -3.56 -9.42
N VAL A 152 13.42 -2.55 -10.22
CA VAL A 152 12.85 -2.70 -11.56
C VAL A 152 13.96 -2.74 -12.61
N ASN A 153 13.94 -3.77 -13.46
CA ASN A 153 14.78 -3.81 -14.66
C ASN A 153 14.11 -3.01 -15.79
N TYR A 154 14.69 -1.86 -16.14
CA TYR A 154 14.19 -1.01 -17.22
C TYR A 154 14.46 -1.54 -18.64
N GLU A 155 15.09 -2.70 -18.78
CA GLU A 155 15.18 -3.45 -20.03
C GLU A 155 14.09 -4.53 -20.16
N ASP A 156 13.33 -4.78 -19.08
CA ASP A 156 12.23 -5.75 -19.08
C ASP A 156 10.87 -5.04 -19.20
N ARG A 157 10.32 -5.05 -20.42
CA ARG A 157 8.99 -4.49 -20.70
C ARG A 157 7.87 -5.02 -19.79
N LYS A 158 7.99 -6.24 -19.28
CA LYS A 158 6.93 -6.84 -18.44
C LYS A 158 6.79 -6.15 -17.10
N ASN A 159 7.89 -5.58 -16.60
CA ASN A 159 7.99 -5.00 -15.27
C ASN A 159 8.10 -3.47 -15.29
N CYS A 160 8.92 -2.89 -16.17
CA CYS A 160 9.24 -1.47 -16.14
C CYS A 160 8.04 -0.54 -16.41
N VAL A 161 7.00 -1.06 -17.07
CA VAL A 161 5.78 -0.30 -17.38
C VAL A 161 4.79 -0.21 -16.21
N LEU A 162 5.01 -0.98 -15.12
CA LEU A 162 4.03 -1.13 -14.04
C LEU A 162 4.32 -0.24 -12.85
N PHE A 163 5.57 -0.27 -12.36
CA PHE A 163 5.91 0.20 -11.03
C PHE A 163 6.33 1.66 -10.99
N GLY A 164 5.94 2.33 -9.91
CA GLY A 164 6.39 3.67 -9.54
C GLY A 164 6.79 3.74 -8.08
N ASP A 165 7.42 4.84 -7.68
CA ASP A 165 7.84 5.15 -6.32
C ASP A 165 6.82 6.07 -5.66
N GLY A 166 6.56 5.85 -4.39
CA GLY A 166 5.66 6.68 -3.62
C GLY A 166 5.16 5.98 -2.36
N GLY A 167 4.47 6.73 -1.54
CA GLY A 167 3.92 6.21 -0.31
C GLY A 167 2.91 7.14 0.33
N GLY A 168 2.31 6.64 1.39
CA GLY A 168 1.44 7.42 2.25
C GLY A 168 1.47 6.89 3.68
N ALA A 169 1.04 7.73 4.59
CA ALA A 169 0.96 7.44 6.01
C ALA A 169 -0.42 7.81 6.57
N VAL A 170 -0.85 7.06 7.56
CA VAL A 170 -2.05 7.36 8.35
C VAL A 170 -1.71 7.41 9.83
N LEU A 171 -2.37 8.29 10.58
CA LEU A 171 -2.36 8.31 12.02
C LEU A 171 -3.57 7.54 12.56
N LEU A 172 -3.32 6.57 13.42
CA LEU A 172 -4.35 5.83 14.13
C LEU A 172 -4.45 6.28 15.56
N GLU A 173 -5.68 6.52 16.02
CA GLU A 173 -6.01 6.89 17.40
C GLU A 173 -7.24 6.11 17.91
N PRO A 174 -7.39 5.97 19.25
CA PRO A 174 -8.56 5.33 19.84
C PRO A 174 -9.84 6.12 19.55
N SER A 175 -10.90 5.43 19.18
CA SER A 175 -12.26 6.00 19.10
C SER A 175 -13.24 5.19 19.91
N ILE A 176 -14.19 5.88 20.52
CA ILE A 176 -15.31 5.30 21.27
C ILE A 176 -16.64 5.46 20.54
N ASP A 177 -16.64 6.13 19.41
CA ASP A 177 -17.82 6.18 18.53
C ASP A 177 -17.86 4.95 17.59
N ASP A 178 -18.79 4.96 16.63
CA ASP A 178 -18.96 3.81 15.69
C ASP A 178 -18.08 3.95 14.44
N THR A 179 -16.97 4.70 14.52
CA THR A 179 -15.99 4.85 13.40
C THR A 179 -14.74 4.00 13.61
N GLY A 180 -13.88 3.94 12.60
CA GLY A 180 -12.63 3.19 12.63
C GLY A 180 -12.71 1.84 11.93
N ILE A 181 -11.69 1.02 12.14
CA ILE A 181 -11.61 -0.32 11.59
C ILE A 181 -12.69 -1.20 12.24
N GLN A 182 -13.59 -1.70 11.41
CA GLN A 182 -14.73 -2.51 11.86
C GLN A 182 -14.39 -4.01 11.82
N ASP A 183 -13.74 -4.44 10.73
CA ASP A 183 -13.37 -5.83 10.50
C ASP A 183 -12.20 -5.92 9.51
N PHE A 184 -11.47 -7.02 9.52
CA PHE A 184 -10.44 -7.32 8.53
C PHE A 184 -10.31 -8.83 8.30
N ILE A 185 -10.00 -9.19 7.07
CA ILE A 185 -9.67 -10.57 6.67
C ILE A 185 -8.34 -10.54 5.96
N LEU A 186 -7.34 -11.24 6.51
CA LEU A 186 -6.01 -11.37 5.94
C LEU A 186 -5.71 -12.83 5.68
N LYS A 187 -5.19 -13.15 4.49
CA LYS A 187 -4.87 -14.51 4.06
C LYS A 187 -3.53 -14.55 3.34
N SER A 188 -2.84 -15.69 3.42
CA SER A 188 -1.59 -15.93 2.69
C SER A 188 -1.53 -17.36 2.14
N ASP A 189 -0.75 -17.53 1.07
CA ASP A 189 -0.46 -18.82 0.45
C ASP A 189 1.00 -18.82 -0.04
N GLY A 190 1.87 -19.51 0.69
CA GLY A 190 3.29 -19.58 0.39
C GLY A 190 3.64 -20.30 -0.92
N SER A 191 2.70 -21.02 -1.55
CA SER A 191 2.93 -21.70 -2.83
C SER A 191 3.23 -20.74 -3.98
N GLY A 192 2.79 -19.47 -3.85
CA GLY A 192 3.06 -18.39 -4.82
C GLY A 192 4.46 -17.76 -4.78
N GLY A 193 5.30 -18.16 -3.82
CA GLY A 193 6.57 -17.49 -3.54
C GLY A 193 7.58 -17.45 -4.70
N SER A 194 7.53 -18.41 -5.63
CA SER A 194 8.39 -18.39 -6.83
C SER A 194 7.84 -17.55 -7.98
N MET A 195 6.56 -17.20 -7.96
CA MET A 195 5.89 -16.51 -9.07
C MET A 195 6.07 -14.98 -9.02
N LEU A 196 6.31 -14.42 -7.83
CA LEU A 196 6.53 -12.99 -7.63
C LEU A 196 7.55 -12.79 -6.51
N CYS A 197 8.81 -12.51 -6.88
CA CYS A 197 9.92 -12.44 -5.92
C CYS A 197 11.13 -11.67 -6.46
N LEU A 198 12.08 -11.40 -5.56
CA LEU A 198 13.48 -11.18 -5.90
C LEU A 198 14.23 -12.50 -5.74
N LYS A 199 14.92 -12.97 -6.78
CA LYS A 199 15.57 -14.30 -6.78
C LYS A 199 16.85 -14.35 -5.96
N ALA A 200 17.52 -13.21 -5.79
CA ALA A 200 18.77 -13.09 -5.04
C ALA A 200 18.78 -11.83 -4.14
N GLY A 201 19.77 -11.75 -3.26
CA GLY A 201 19.94 -10.68 -2.29
C GLY A 201 19.47 -11.03 -0.87
N GLY A 202 18.79 -12.16 -0.69
CA GLY A 202 18.41 -12.70 0.62
C GLY A 202 19.36 -13.80 1.11
N SER A 203 19.10 -14.34 2.31
CA SER A 203 19.93 -15.36 2.98
C SER A 203 20.02 -16.68 2.20
N LYS A 204 18.99 -17.04 1.44
CA LYS A 204 18.99 -18.27 0.62
C LYS A 204 19.95 -18.18 -0.56
N LYS A 205 20.04 -16.99 -1.17
CA LYS A 205 20.90 -16.69 -2.31
C LYS A 205 21.49 -15.28 -2.14
N PRO A 206 22.60 -15.14 -1.38
CA PRO A 206 23.24 -13.85 -1.16
C PRO A 206 23.70 -13.21 -2.48
N ALA A 207 23.94 -11.90 -2.43
CA ALA A 207 24.45 -11.14 -3.57
C ALA A 207 25.83 -11.65 -3.98
N SER A 208 26.05 -11.83 -5.29
CA SER A 208 27.32 -12.19 -5.89
C SER A 208 27.46 -11.60 -7.28
N ILE A 209 28.66 -11.59 -7.84
CA ILE A 209 28.90 -11.15 -9.23
C ILE A 209 28.00 -11.93 -10.20
N GLU A 210 27.86 -13.24 -9.98
CA GLU A 210 26.98 -14.10 -10.80
C GLU A 210 25.52 -13.65 -10.73
N THR A 211 24.97 -13.43 -9.52
CA THR A 211 23.57 -13.03 -9.37
C THR A 211 23.30 -11.64 -9.94
N ILE A 212 24.28 -10.74 -9.91
CA ILE A 212 24.21 -9.42 -10.54
C ILE A 212 24.19 -9.56 -12.07
N ASN A 213 25.10 -10.33 -12.63
CA ASN A 213 25.17 -10.57 -14.08
C ASN A 213 23.90 -11.24 -14.61
N ASN A 214 23.30 -12.13 -13.82
CA ASN A 214 22.04 -12.81 -14.14
C ASN A 214 20.81 -11.94 -13.89
N LYS A 215 20.96 -10.67 -13.45
CA LYS A 215 19.87 -9.73 -13.15
C LYS A 215 18.86 -10.25 -12.11
N GLU A 216 19.30 -11.10 -11.16
CA GLU A 216 18.43 -11.73 -10.17
C GLU A 216 18.03 -10.79 -9.01
N HIS A 217 18.59 -9.58 -8.97
CA HIS A 217 18.25 -8.51 -8.03
C HIS A 217 17.05 -7.65 -8.48
N PHE A 218 16.51 -7.94 -9.65
CA PHE A 218 15.31 -7.30 -10.15
C PHE A 218 14.08 -8.15 -9.90
N ILE A 219 12.93 -7.48 -9.80
CA ILE A 219 11.65 -8.13 -9.58
C ILE A 219 11.33 -9.12 -10.72
N TYR A 220 11.03 -10.35 -10.34
CA TYR A 220 10.54 -11.39 -11.24
C TYR A 220 9.05 -11.60 -11.01
N GLN A 221 8.26 -11.72 -12.09
CA GLN A 221 6.85 -12.05 -12.01
C GLN A 221 6.36 -12.92 -13.17
N GLU A 222 5.52 -13.90 -12.84
CA GLU A 222 4.74 -14.70 -13.80
C GLU A 222 3.37 -14.02 -14.03
N GLY A 223 3.36 -12.93 -14.80
CA GLY A 223 2.24 -12.00 -14.87
C GLY A 223 0.88 -12.63 -15.15
N SER A 224 0.78 -13.66 -16.01
CA SER A 224 -0.49 -14.31 -16.35
C SER A 224 -1.07 -15.12 -15.18
N SER A 225 -0.21 -15.86 -14.46
CA SER A 225 -0.61 -16.64 -13.29
C SER A 225 -1.03 -15.73 -12.14
N ILE A 226 -0.18 -14.72 -11.83
CA ILE A 226 -0.46 -13.72 -10.79
C ILE A 226 -1.77 -12.99 -11.07
N PHE A 227 -2.01 -12.59 -12.33
CA PHE A 227 -3.24 -11.90 -12.72
C PHE A 227 -4.50 -12.72 -12.42
N LYS A 228 -4.50 -14.03 -12.73
CA LYS A 228 -5.63 -14.93 -12.44
C LYS A 228 -5.89 -15.04 -10.93
N PHE A 229 -4.83 -15.23 -10.13
CA PHE A 229 -4.96 -15.27 -8.67
C PHE A 229 -5.47 -13.95 -8.12
N ALA A 230 -4.91 -12.82 -8.56
CA ALA A 230 -5.30 -11.50 -8.07
C ALA A 230 -6.78 -11.20 -8.35
N VAL A 231 -7.25 -11.46 -9.59
CA VAL A 231 -8.66 -11.26 -9.97
C VAL A 231 -9.60 -12.06 -9.07
N THR A 232 -9.28 -13.33 -8.82
CA THR A 232 -10.14 -14.20 -8.01
C THR A 232 -10.06 -13.84 -6.54
N LYS A 233 -8.84 -13.81 -5.97
CA LYS A 233 -8.64 -13.66 -4.51
C LYS A 233 -9.06 -12.28 -4.00
N MET A 234 -8.80 -11.21 -4.76
CA MET A 234 -9.18 -9.86 -4.37
C MET A 234 -10.70 -9.66 -4.44
N ALA A 235 -11.35 -10.24 -5.46
CA ALA A 235 -12.81 -10.20 -5.61
C ALA A 235 -13.49 -11.01 -4.50
N ASP A 236 -13.06 -12.26 -4.27
CA ASP A 236 -13.66 -13.15 -3.28
C ASP A 236 -13.55 -12.59 -1.86
N ILE A 237 -12.37 -12.05 -1.48
CA ILE A 237 -12.18 -11.53 -0.11
C ILE A 237 -12.94 -10.21 0.13
N SER A 238 -13.18 -9.43 -0.93
CA SER A 238 -14.00 -8.21 -0.85
C SER A 238 -15.49 -8.54 -0.67
N GLU A 239 -15.98 -9.58 -1.33
CA GLU A 239 -17.32 -10.10 -1.11
C GLU A 239 -17.46 -10.75 0.29
N GLU A 240 -16.46 -11.53 0.72
CA GLU A 240 -16.43 -12.20 2.03
C GLU A 240 -16.57 -11.19 3.18
N ILE A 241 -15.82 -10.09 3.16
CA ILE A 241 -15.89 -9.08 4.22
C ILE A 241 -17.24 -8.33 4.22
N MET A 242 -17.82 -8.09 3.05
CA MET A 242 -19.16 -7.50 2.95
C MET A 242 -20.21 -8.42 3.57
N LEU A 243 -20.17 -9.73 3.24
CA LEU A 243 -21.11 -10.72 3.77
C LEU A 243 -20.99 -10.86 5.30
N ASN A 244 -19.76 -10.96 5.82
CA ASN A 244 -19.52 -11.07 7.26
C ASN A 244 -20.08 -9.87 8.04
N ASN A 245 -20.05 -8.68 7.43
CA ASN A 245 -20.51 -7.44 8.04
C ASN A 245 -21.94 -7.04 7.61
N LYS A 246 -22.65 -7.90 6.87
CA LYS A 246 -24.02 -7.63 6.37
C LYS A 246 -24.13 -6.32 5.58
N LEU A 247 -23.08 -6.02 4.81
CA LEU A 247 -23.03 -4.85 3.95
C LEU A 247 -23.55 -5.21 2.57
N THR A 248 -24.49 -4.39 2.09
CA THR A 248 -24.97 -4.41 0.70
C THR A 248 -24.23 -3.34 -0.12
N SER A 249 -24.20 -3.47 -1.44
CA SER A 249 -23.46 -2.57 -2.33
C SER A 249 -23.90 -1.09 -2.23
N ASP A 250 -25.17 -0.85 -1.91
CA ASP A 250 -25.71 0.50 -1.69
C ASP A 250 -25.13 1.17 -0.43
N LYS A 251 -24.79 0.38 0.61
CA LYS A 251 -24.20 0.88 1.86
C LYS A 251 -22.70 1.18 1.76
N ILE A 252 -22.02 0.71 0.73
CA ILE A 252 -20.60 1.01 0.50
C ILE A 252 -20.51 2.39 -0.13
N ALA A 253 -19.75 3.28 0.52
CA ALA A 253 -19.42 4.58 -0.05
C ALA A 253 -18.34 4.42 -1.13
N TYR A 254 -17.21 3.79 -0.79
CA TYR A 254 -16.11 3.60 -1.75
C TYR A 254 -15.36 2.29 -1.55
N LEU A 255 -14.89 1.72 -2.67
CA LEU A 255 -13.82 0.72 -2.73
C LEU A 255 -12.49 1.44 -2.94
N ILE A 256 -11.51 1.15 -2.09
CA ILE A 256 -10.13 1.63 -2.19
C ILE A 256 -9.22 0.42 -2.44
N PRO A 257 -9.06 0.01 -3.70
CA PRO A 257 -8.30 -1.17 -4.05
C PRO A 257 -6.82 -0.86 -4.19
N HIS A 258 -5.97 -1.87 -4.01
CA HIS A 258 -4.60 -1.82 -4.49
C HIS A 258 -4.54 -1.50 -5.98
N GLN A 259 -3.70 -0.54 -6.36
CA GLN A 259 -3.57 0.00 -7.71
C GLN A 259 -2.53 -0.78 -8.54
N ALA A 260 -2.81 -2.06 -8.81
CA ALA A 260 -1.92 -2.92 -9.60
C ALA A 260 -2.23 -2.92 -11.10
N ASN A 261 -3.51 -3.01 -11.42
CA ASN A 261 -4.02 -3.12 -12.79
C ASN A 261 -5.52 -2.84 -12.79
N LYS A 262 -5.96 -1.92 -13.66
CA LYS A 262 -7.37 -1.50 -13.75
C LYS A 262 -8.32 -2.68 -13.93
N ARG A 263 -7.94 -3.71 -14.71
CA ARG A 263 -8.78 -4.89 -14.97
C ARG A 263 -9.01 -5.74 -13.72
N ILE A 264 -8.04 -5.81 -12.80
CA ILE A 264 -8.21 -6.50 -11.50
C ILE A 264 -9.20 -5.70 -10.65
N ILE A 265 -9.06 -4.40 -10.64
CA ILE A 265 -9.92 -3.49 -9.87
C ILE A 265 -11.37 -3.57 -10.37
N ASP A 266 -11.57 -3.52 -11.69
CA ASP A 266 -12.90 -3.62 -12.32
C ASP A 266 -13.58 -4.97 -11.98
N ALA A 267 -12.81 -6.07 -11.98
CA ALA A 267 -13.33 -7.39 -11.60
C ALA A 267 -13.75 -7.45 -10.13
N THR A 268 -12.99 -6.81 -9.24
CA THR A 268 -13.31 -6.72 -7.80
C THR A 268 -14.59 -5.92 -7.59
N ALA A 269 -14.72 -4.74 -8.21
CA ALA A 269 -15.91 -3.90 -8.14
C ALA A 269 -17.16 -4.62 -8.65
N ASN A 270 -17.03 -5.32 -9.78
CA ASN A 270 -18.13 -6.12 -10.34
C ASN A 270 -18.60 -7.23 -9.39
N ARG A 271 -17.69 -7.94 -8.71
CA ARG A 271 -18.04 -8.96 -7.73
C ARG A 271 -18.77 -8.36 -6.51
N MET A 272 -18.36 -7.17 -6.07
CA MET A 272 -19.03 -6.44 -4.98
C MET A 272 -20.38 -5.83 -5.40
N GLY A 273 -20.71 -5.83 -6.69
CA GLY A 273 -21.93 -5.22 -7.22
C GLY A 273 -21.96 -3.70 -7.08
N ILE A 274 -20.78 -3.03 -7.11
CA ILE A 274 -20.68 -1.57 -7.01
C ILE A 274 -20.34 -0.95 -8.37
N GLY A 275 -20.87 0.25 -8.62
CA GLY A 275 -20.60 1.02 -9.83
C GLY A 275 -19.21 1.65 -9.82
N PRO A 276 -18.70 2.03 -11.01
CA PRO A 276 -17.36 2.63 -11.15
C PRO A 276 -17.21 3.97 -10.41
N GLU A 277 -18.28 4.69 -10.15
CA GLU A 277 -18.30 5.95 -9.39
C GLU A 277 -17.92 5.79 -7.92
N LYS A 278 -18.01 4.56 -7.40
CA LYS A 278 -17.60 4.21 -6.03
C LYS A 278 -16.19 3.61 -5.96
N VAL A 279 -15.48 3.49 -7.07
CA VAL A 279 -14.14 2.90 -7.13
C VAL A 279 -13.10 4.00 -7.24
N LEU A 280 -12.24 4.13 -6.25
CA LEU A 280 -11.20 5.15 -6.24
C LEU A 280 -9.96 4.68 -7.01
N LEU A 281 -9.58 5.43 -8.04
CA LEU A 281 -8.51 5.10 -8.97
C LEU A 281 -7.53 6.26 -9.13
N ASN A 282 -6.26 6.01 -8.84
CA ASN A 282 -5.15 6.91 -9.14
C ASN A 282 -3.98 6.21 -9.86
N ILE A 283 -4.20 4.98 -10.27
CA ILE A 283 -3.21 4.15 -10.98
C ILE A 283 -2.66 4.83 -12.23
N GLU A 284 -3.46 5.64 -12.93
CA GLU A 284 -3.05 6.34 -14.13
C GLU A 284 -1.89 7.32 -13.89
N LYS A 285 -1.80 7.90 -12.67
CA LYS A 285 -0.84 8.93 -12.27
C LYS A 285 0.42 8.38 -11.60
N TYR A 286 0.29 7.25 -10.88
CA TYR A 286 1.37 6.78 -10.02
C TYR A 286 1.85 5.37 -10.35
N GLY A 287 1.09 4.64 -11.20
CA GLY A 287 1.35 3.23 -11.43
C GLY A 287 1.17 2.40 -10.16
N ASN A 288 1.88 1.28 -10.10
CA ASN A 288 1.88 0.40 -8.94
C ASN A 288 3.00 0.79 -7.97
N THR A 289 2.65 1.45 -6.88
CA THR A 289 3.56 1.80 -5.76
C THR A 289 3.51 0.77 -4.62
N THR A 290 3.15 -0.48 -4.92
CA THR A 290 3.06 -1.60 -3.97
C THR A 290 2.24 -1.29 -2.71
N ALA A 291 2.86 -1.30 -1.50
CA ALA A 291 2.17 -0.99 -0.25
C ALA A 291 1.69 0.48 -0.17
N GLY A 292 2.28 1.38 -0.96
CA GLY A 292 1.91 2.80 -1.01
C GLY A 292 0.60 3.10 -1.73
N THR A 293 0.03 2.17 -2.51
CA THR A 293 -1.12 2.45 -3.39
C THR A 293 -2.38 2.85 -2.64
N ILE A 294 -2.73 2.12 -1.58
CA ILE A 294 -3.95 2.39 -0.78
C ILE A 294 -3.82 3.71 0.00
N PRO A 295 -2.74 3.98 0.76
CA PRO A 295 -2.64 5.24 1.46
C PRO A 295 -2.51 6.45 0.52
N LEU A 296 -1.97 6.30 -0.70
CA LEU A 296 -2.02 7.34 -1.73
C LEU A 296 -3.44 7.59 -2.25
N CYS A 297 -4.28 6.54 -2.36
CA CYS A 297 -5.70 6.73 -2.66
C CYS A 297 -6.42 7.48 -1.53
N PHE A 298 -6.14 7.17 -0.27
CA PHE A 298 -6.68 7.95 0.85
C PHE A 298 -6.32 9.43 0.71
N TRP A 299 -5.06 9.74 0.44
CA TRP A 299 -4.58 11.11 0.31
C TRP A 299 -5.22 11.87 -0.86
N ASP A 300 -5.29 11.25 -2.05
CA ASP A 300 -5.84 11.90 -3.25
C ASP A 300 -7.35 12.17 -3.12
N PHE A 301 -8.06 11.28 -2.44
CA PHE A 301 -9.54 11.29 -2.40
C PHE A 301 -10.12 11.65 -1.03
N GLU A 302 -9.29 11.99 -0.06
CA GLU A 302 -9.71 12.30 1.31
C GLU A 302 -10.90 13.26 1.38
N LYS A 303 -10.90 14.31 0.55
CA LYS A 303 -11.96 15.33 0.50
C LYS A 303 -13.33 14.80 0.07
N LEU A 304 -13.40 13.59 -0.47
CA LEU A 304 -14.68 12.95 -0.80
C LEU A 304 -15.31 12.26 0.40
N PHE A 305 -14.50 11.91 1.40
CA PHE A 305 -14.97 11.10 2.53
C PHE A 305 -15.73 11.93 3.56
N LYS A 306 -16.80 11.34 4.06
CA LYS A 306 -17.61 11.89 5.16
C LYS A 306 -17.55 10.97 6.36
N LYS A 307 -17.59 11.54 7.55
CA LYS A 307 -17.67 10.75 8.78
C LYS A 307 -18.84 9.76 8.70
N GLY A 308 -18.53 8.47 8.94
CA GLY A 308 -19.50 7.39 8.87
C GLY A 308 -19.54 6.65 7.52
N ASP A 309 -18.83 7.11 6.49
CA ASP A 309 -18.74 6.40 5.22
C ASP A 309 -18.14 5.01 5.38
N ASN A 310 -18.79 4.00 4.80
CA ASN A 310 -18.29 2.63 4.78
C ASN A 310 -17.33 2.47 3.60
N LEU A 311 -16.07 2.22 3.92
CA LEU A 311 -14.98 2.02 2.96
C LEU A 311 -14.54 0.56 2.99
N ILE A 312 -14.35 -0.04 1.81
CA ILE A 312 -13.73 -1.36 1.68
C ILE A 312 -12.36 -1.17 1.06
N LEU A 313 -11.33 -1.66 1.76
CA LEU A 313 -9.97 -1.74 1.26
C LEU A 313 -9.73 -3.16 0.79
N ALA A 314 -9.07 -3.35 -0.36
CA ALA A 314 -8.76 -4.68 -0.87
C ALA A 314 -7.39 -4.70 -1.55
N SER A 315 -6.61 -5.76 -1.30
CA SER A 315 -5.29 -5.93 -1.90
C SER A 315 -4.95 -7.40 -2.13
N PHE A 316 -4.07 -7.62 -3.13
CA PHE A 316 -3.39 -8.86 -3.40
C PHE A 316 -1.94 -8.57 -3.76
N GLY A 317 -1.00 -9.37 -3.27
CA GLY A 317 0.42 -9.18 -3.50
C GLY A 317 1.25 -10.45 -3.46
N GLY A 318 2.56 -10.26 -3.68
CA GLY A 318 3.54 -11.35 -3.58
C GLY A 318 3.49 -12.05 -2.22
N GLY A 319 3.82 -13.36 -2.27
CA GLY A 319 3.79 -14.22 -1.12
C GLY A 319 3.18 -15.59 -1.43
N PHE A 320 1.90 -15.82 -1.86
CA PHE A 320 0.95 -14.73 -2.01
C PHE A 320 0.40 -14.23 -0.68
N THR A 321 0.02 -12.97 -0.66
CA THR A 321 -0.71 -12.35 0.44
C THR A 321 -1.90 -11.59 -0.12
N TRP A 322 -3.04 -11.61 0.59
CA TRP A 322 -4.20 -10.82 0.21
C TRP A 322 -5.05 -10.49 1.43
N GLY A 323 -5.89 -9.49 1.29
CA GLY A 323 -6.78 -9.10 2.38
C GLY A 323 -7.80 -8.07 1.98
N SER A 324 -8.76 -7.89 2.88
CA SER A 324 -9.73 -6.81 2.84
C SER A 324 -9.95 -6.26 4.23
N ILE A 325 -10.19 -4.96 4.31
CA ILE A 325 -10.54 -4.25 5.56
C ILE A 325 -11.84 -3.48 5.33
N TYR A 326 -12.77 -3.62 6.28
CA TYR A 326 -13.91 -2.75 6.39
C TYR A 326 -13.59 -1.62 7.37
N LEU A 327 -13.56 -0.41 6.87
CA LEU A 327 -13.28 0.82 7.61
C LEU A 327 -14.51 1.73 7.56
N LYS A 328 -14.94 2.26 8.70
CA LYS A 328 -15.89 3.34 8.75
C LYS A 328 -15.13 4.64 9.01
N TRP A 329 -15.20 5.58 8.06
CA TRP A 329 -14.41 6.80 8.09
C TRP A 329 -14.74 7.67 9.31
N SER A 330 -13.74 8.35 9.91
CA SER A 330 -13.84 8.92 11.25
C SER A 330 -14.03 10.43 11.31
N TYR A 331 -13.79 11.16 10.23
CA TYR A 331 -13.89 12.63 10.22
C TYR A 331 -14.42 13.18 8.89
N ASN A 332 -14.72 14.48 8.85
CA ASN A 332 -15.00 15.24 7.64
C ASN A 332 -13.73 16.01 7.25
N SER A 333 -13.34 15.95 5.98
CA SER A 333 -12.15 16.63 5.45
C SER A 333 -12.46 18.03 4.93
#